data_22ba004740f98c98ca562dac58664e7a
#
_entry.id   22ba004740f98c98ca562dac58664e7a
#
_cell.length_a   1.000
_cell.length_b   1.000
_cell.length_c   1.000
_cell.angle_alpha   90.00
_cell.angle_beta   90.00
_cell.angle_gamma   90.00
#
_symmetry.space_group_name_H-M   'P 1'
#
loop_
_entity.id
_entity.type
_entity.pdbx_description
1 polymer ?
#
loop_
_entity_poly.entity_id
_entity_poly.type
_entity_poly.pdbx_seq_one_letter_code
_entity_poly.pdbx_strand_id
1 'polypeptide(L)'
;MGAMELFFVDGEISTQVEELAQFIGQQNQSAASFAAEVAQSSDPVQAVLTASQGVLPKVSEDKVEAAYNQLFAIARTGESGIDGVAAAVAKDISANAESGVAGLRVLNNLYNLANAAQLTVFSEMVVLAVRVNMLPTLVPLVSQLPKLLAGWTGSAQQKADVVLELRNALDGAQLGNEAYATELVFLEAIGASDARAAKVATSAIVRFANLSAVCDLDALASLDNVQELSQNGQLGSAGELLNALLECDFEQWQKYATANADALKELGVDADKATDKIRLLTVASIAAEHLGEDVPFSKVSQAIGVEEDDIEMWIIDVVRSGLMQGKMNQVTRSLVPTRSTYRRFGADQWSLLAERLDQWKASLEALQPVIGNAKLVAQQQAMQMAGQAQVTIKE
;
A
#
# COMPACT_ATOMS: atom_id res chain seq x y z
N MET A 1 -5.43 -19.51 -13.14
CA MET A 1 -3.97 -19.66 -13.08
C MET A 1 -3.70 -20.95 -12.39
N GLY A 2 -3.04 -21.94 -13.02
CA GLY A 2 -2.69 -23.21 -12.39
C GLY A 2 -1.80 -22.95 -11.17
N ALA A 3 -2.05 -23.69 -10.09
CA ALA A 3 -1.21 -23.63 -8.91
C ALA A 3 0.24 -23.92 -9.33
N MET A 4 1.12 -22.97 -9.14
CA MET A 4 2.54 -23.13 -9.36
C MET A 4 3.01 -24.13 -8.31
N GLU A 5 3.56 -25.29 -8.73
CA GLU A 5 4.16 -26.21 -7.78
C GLU A 5 5.42 -25.55 -7.21
N LEU A 6 5.31 -25.11 -5.96
CA LEU A 6 6.36 -24.36 -5.26
C LEU A 6 7.53 -25.27 -4.81
N PHE A 7 7.30 -26.57 -4.75
CA PHE A 7 8.29 -27.56 -4.39
C PHE A 7 7.89 -28.95 -4.91
N PHE A 8 8.88 -29.77 -5.20
CA PHE A 8 8.70 -31.16 -5.55
C PHE A 8 9.04 -32.06 -4.36
N VAL A 9 8.13 -32.95 -4.03
CA VAL A 9 8.37 -34.03 -3.06
C VAL A 9 8.17 -35.34 -3.81
N ASP A 10 9.26 -36.06 -4.04
CA ASP A 10 9.26 -37.35 -4.75
C ASP A 10 8.88 -38.49 -3.82
N GLY A 11 8.20 -39.49 -4.36
CA GLY A 11 7.88 -40.75 -3.66
C GLY A 11 6.38 -40.95 -3.41
N GLU A 12 6.01 -42.16 -3.05
CA GLU A 12 4.63 -42.49 -2.66
C GLU A 12 4.28 -41.82 -1.32
N ILE A 13 3.02 -41.46 -1.14
CA ILE A 13 2.54 -40.76 0.06
C ILE A 13 2.77 -41.58 1.33
N SER A 14 2.62 -42.91 1.25
CA SER A 14 2.91 -43.81 2.35
C SER A 14 4.36 -43.69 2.83
N THR A 15 5.31 -43.64 1.91
CA THR A 15 6.73 -43.46 2.21
C THR A 15 7.00 -42.06 2.82
N GLN A 16 6.38 -41.03 2.28
CA GLN A 16 6.50 -39.66 2.82
C GLN A 16 5.97 -39.55 4.25
N VAL A 17 4.84 -40.21 4.54
CA VAL A 17 4.25 -40.26 5.88
C VAL A 17 5.19 -40.97 6.86
N GLU A 18 5.78 -42.13 6.45
CA GLU A 18 6.72 -42.85 7.27
C GLU A 18 8.01 -42.07 7.54
N GLU A 19 8.59 -41.43 6.52
CA GLU A 19 9.78 -40.61 6.67
C GLU A 19 9.55 -39.43 7.60
N LEU A 20 8.43 -38.68 7.43
CA LEU A 20 8.09 -37.57 8.29
C LEU A 20 7.79 -38.03 9.72
N ALA A 21 7.11 -39.14 9.90
CA ALA A 21 6.86 -39.75 11.22
C ALA A 21 8.17 -40.14 11.92
N GLN A 22 9.12 -40.74 11.19
CA GLN A 22 10.46 -41.07 11.73
C GLN A 22 11.21 -39.78 12.13
N PHE A 23 11.15 -38.72 11.30
CA PHE A 23 11.78 -37.46 11.60
C PHE A 23 11.20 -36.80 12.86
N ILE A 24 9.87 -36.73 12.98
CA ILE A 24 9.18 -36.19 14.16
C ILE A 24 9.52 -37.00 15.40
N GLY A 25 9.53 -38.35 15.28
CA GLY A 25 9.91 -39.28 16.36
C GLY A 25 11.34 -39.07 16.85
N GLN A 26 12.30 -38.80 15.96
CA GLN A 26 13.68 -38.47 16.32
C GLN A 26 13.78 -37.17 17.13
N GLN A 27 12.97 -36.19 16.83
CA GLN A 27 12.92 -34.91 17.58
C GLN A 27 12.32 -35.11 19.00
N ASN A 28 11.36 -36.03 19.16
CA ASN A 28 10.67 -36.30 20.43
C ASN A 28 11.28 -37.41 21.27
N GLN A 29 12.44 -37.93 20.91
CA GLN A 29 13.10 -39.09 21.58
C GLN A 29 12.23 -40.38 21.64
N SER A 30 11.24 -40.51 20.77
CA SER A 30 10.28 -41.62 20.71
C SER A 30 10.21 -42.28 19.32
N ALA A 31 11.30 -42.24 18.57
CA ALA A 31 11.34 -42.47 17.13
C ALA A 31 10.76 -43.83 16.66
N ALA A 32 11.02 -44.91 17.37
CA ALA A 32 10.65 -46.24 16.87
C ALA A 32 9.18 -46.62 17.12
N SER A 33 8.57 -46.11 18.20
CA SER A 33 7.17 -46.40 18.53
C SER A 33 6.21 -45.55 17.73
N PHE A 34 6.53 -44.27 17.51
CA PHE A 34 5.65 -43.33 16.85
C PHE A 34 5.43 -43.65 15.35
N ALA A 35 6.49 -43.98 14.61
CA ALA A 35 6.35 -44.36 13.20
C ALA A 35 5.49 -45.64 13.04
N ALA A 36 5.59 -46.59 13.98
CA ALA A 36 4.75 -47.79 13.98
C ALA A 36 3.28 -47.48 14.35
N GLU A 37 3.04 -46.53 15.26
CA GLU A 37 1.70 -46.10 15.64
C GLU A 37 1.00 -45.38 14.48
N VAL A 38 1.72 -44.50 13.77
CA VAL A 38 1.21 -43.81 12.58
C VAL A 38 0.85 -44.79 11.46
N ALA A 39 1.71 -45.77 11.20
CA ALA A 39 1.47 -46.80 10.18
C ALA A 39 0.24 -47.68 10.49
N GLN A 40 -0.12 -47.86 11.77
CA GLN A 40 -1.28 -48.62 12.22
C GLN A 40 -2.54 -47.80 12.42
N SER A 41 -2.47 -46.47 12.26
CA SER A 41 -3.61 -45.57 12.45
C SER A 41 -4.61 -45.68 11.29
N SER A 42 -5.88 -45.48 11.58
CA SER A 42 -6.96 -45.44 10.57
C SER A 42 -6.81 -44.27 9.59
N ASP A 43 -6.17 -43.17 10.03
CA ASP A 43 -5.83 -42.01 9.24
C ASP A 43 -4.39 -41.58 9.53
N PRO A 44 -3.40 -42.10 8.79
CA PRO A 44 -1.99 -41.78 8.97
C PRO A 44 -1.68 -40.28 8.73
N VAL A 45 -2.41 -39.63 7.82
CA VAL A 45 -2.23 -38.21 7.49
C VAL A 45 -2.58 -37.35 8.70
N GLN A 46 -3.74 -37.57 9.29
CA GLN A 46 -4.19 -36.83 10.48
C GLN A 46 -3.30 -37.09 11.70
N ALA A 47 -2.80 -38.32 11.84
CA ALA A 47 -1.88 -38.69 12.93
C ALA A 47 -0.57 -37.86 12.83
N VAL A 48 0.05 -37.80 11.64
CA VAL A 48 1.26 -37.00 11.40
C VAL A 48 1.00 -35.49 11.59
N LEU A 49 -0.11 -34.99 11.11
CA LEU A 49 -0.51 -33.57 11.31
C LEU A 49 -0.63 -33.23 12.81
N THR A 50 -1.24 -34.11 13.59
CA THR A 50 -1.39 -33.89 15.03
C THR A 50 -0.03 -33.94 15.74
N ALA A 51 0.81 -34.89 15.39
CA ALA A 51 2.14 -35.08 16.00
C ALA A 51 3.15 -33.97 15.58
N SER A 52 2.97 -33.36 14.44
CA SER A 52 3.82 -32.28 13.98
C SER A 52 3.69 -31.00 14.81
N GLN A 53 2.53 -30.81 15.46
CA GLN A 53 2.23 -29.64 16.26
C GLN A 53 3.18 -29.49 17.45
N GLY A 54 3.74 -28.31 17.63
CA GLY A 54 4.68 -28.00 18.70
C GLY A 54 6.07 -28.63 18.58
N VAL A 55 6.29 -29.50 17.58
CA VAL A 55 7.57 -30.17 17.31
C VAL A 55 8.29 -29.54 16.12
N LEU A 56 7.65 -29.54 14.96
CA LEU A 56 8.25 -28.98 13.73
C LEU A 56 8.68 -27.53 13.84
N PRO A 57 7.95 -26.64 14.53
CA PRO A 57 8.38 -25.24 14.67
C PRO A 57 9.69 -25.05 15.42
N LYS A 58 10.11 -26.05 16.21
CA LYS A 58 11.34 -26.04 17.01
C LYS A 58 12.52 -26.73 16.34
N VAL A 59 12.32 -27.27 15.15
CA VAL A 59 13.38 -27.88 14.36
C VAL A 59 14.36 -26.82 13.85
N SER A 60 15.61 -27.19 13.65
CA SER A 60 16.66 -26.31 13.13
C SER A 60 16.28 -25.67 11.80
N GLU A 61 16.71 -24.44 11.59
CA GLU A 61 16.33 -23.59 10.45
C GLU A 61 16.58 -24.24 9.08
N ASP A 62 17.64 -25.03 8.95
CA ASP A 62 18.02 -25.74 7.74
C ASP A 62 17.06 -26.89 7.34
N LYS A 63 16.29 -27.42 8.30
CA LYS A 63 15.41 -28.59 8.09
C LYS A 63 13.92 -28.25 8.20
N VAL A 64 13.56 -27.18 8.90
CA VAL A 64 12.15 -26.88 9.18
C VAL A 64 11.34 -26.66 7.92
N GLU A 65 11.89 -25.95 6.93
CA GLU A 65 11.19 -25.68 5.67
C GLU A 65 10.94 -26.96 4.87
N ALA A 66 11.93 -27.86 4.78
CA ALA A 66 11.78 -29.16 4.10
C ALA A 66 10.72 -30.02 4.77
N ALA A 67 10.74 -30.10 6.12
CA ALA A 67 9.78 -30.89 6.89
C ALA A 67 8.35 -30.39 6.72
N TYR A 68 8.13 -29.05 6.70
CA TYR A 68 6.81 -28.49 6.44
C TYR A 68 6.36 -28.67 5.00
N ASN A 69 7.27 -28.56 4.02
CA ASN A 69 6.92 -28.79 2.62
C ASN A 69 6.46 -30.24 2.41
N GLN A 70 7.11 -31.22 3.08
CA GLN A 70 6.66 -32.62 3.08
C GLN A 70 5.29 -32.77 3.77
N LEU A 71 5.08 -32.08 4.91
CA LEU A 71 3.79 -32.05 5.60
C LEU A 71 2.68 -31.50 4.70
N PHE A 72 2.95 -30.42 3.95
CA PHE A 72 1.99 -29.81 3.02
C PHE A 72 1.67 -30.73 1.83
N ALA A 73 2.68 -31.46 1.31
CA ALA A 73 2.46 -32.45 0.27
C ALA A 73 1.53 -33.58 0.76
N ILE A 74 1.73 -34.07 1.97
CA ILE A 74 0.88 -35.06 2.61
C ILE A 74 -0.53 -34.51 2.85
N ALA A 75 -0.64 -33.30 3.41
CA ALA A 75 -1.93 -32.64 3.70
C ALA A 75 -2.80 -32.41 2.47
N ARG A 76 -2.19 -32.16 1.29
CA ARG A 76 -2.93 -32.03 0.02
C ARG A 76 -3.70 -33.27 -0.38
N THR A 77 -3.28 -34.43 0.06
CA THR A 77 -3.89 -35.73 -0.28
C THR A 77 -4.89 -36.23 0.76
N GLY A 78 -4.92 -35.58 1.95
CA GLY A 78 -5.89 -35.88 2.99
C GLY A 78 -7.31 -35.44 2.63
N GLU A 79 -8.31 -36.00 3.31
CA GLU A 79 -9.72 -35.68 3.08
C GLU A 79 -10.07 -34.20 3.24
N SER A 80 -9.46 -33.53 4.21
CA SER A 80 -9.66 -32.09 4.49
C SER A 80 -8.90 -31.17 3.57
N GLY A 81 -7.95 -31.69 2.78
CA GLY A 81 -7.05 -30.91 1.97
C GLY A 81 -6.17 -29.95 2.79
N ILE A 82 -5.37 -29.13 2.09
CA ILE A 82 -4.49 -28.18 2.76
C ILE A 82 -5.25 -27.07 3.49
N ASP A 83 -6.37 -26.63 2.94
CA ASP A 83 -7.18 -25.55 3.54
C ASP A 83 -7.77 -25.98 4.91
N GLY A 84 -8.10 -27.24 5.09
CA GLY A 84 -8.64 -27.76 6.34
C GLY A 84 -7.64 -27.74 7.50
N VAL A 85 -6.37 -27.84 7.20
CA VAL A 85 -5.28 -27.90 8.22
C VAL A 85 -4.50 -26.59 8.32
N ALA A 86 -4.59 -25.72 7.32
CA ALA A 86 -3.77 -24.52 7.20
C ALA A 86 -3.88 -23.60 8.42
N ALA A 87 -5.08 -23.40 8.95
CA ALA A 87 -5.29 -22.54 10.12
C ALA A 87 -4.59 -23.08 11.39
N ALA A 88 -4.66 -24.40 11.61
CA ALA A 88 -4.03 -25.03 12.77
C ALA A 88 -2.51 -25.01 12.67
N VAL A 89 -1.97 -25.33 11.48
CA VAL A 89 -0.53 -25.30 11.20
C VAL A 89 0.02 -23.87 11.29
N ALA A 90 -0.68 -22.88 10.70
CA ALA A 90 -0.25 -21.48 10.77
C ALA A 90 -0.17 -20.98 12.21
N LYS A 91 -1.18 -21.31 13.03
CA LYS A 91 -1.21 -20.96 14.44
C LYS A 91 -0.10 -21.65 15.24
N ASP A 92 0.21 -22.89 14.94
CA ASP A 92 1.32 -23.61 15.58
C ASP A 92 2.67 -22.96 15.25
N ILE A 93 2.90 -22.59 14.00
CA ILE A 93 4.11 -21.91 13.58
C ILE A 93 4.21 -20.53 14.23
N SER A 94 3.15 -19.75 14.22
CA SER A 94 3.14 -18.40 14.80
C SER A 94 3.42 -18.40 16.30
N ALA A 95 2.96 -19.44 17.02
CA ALA A 95 3.16 -19.58 18.46
C ALA A 95 4.55 -20.15 18.83
N ASN A 96 5.06 -21.13 18.08
CA ASN A 96 6.16 -21.97 18.50
C ASN A 96 7.46 -21.86 17.68
N ALA A 97 7.46 -21.17 16.51
CA ALA A 97 8.66 -21.07 15.68
C ALA A 97 9.83 -20.41 16.44
N GLU A 98 10.98 -21.09 16.49
CA GLU A 98 12.21 -20.57 17.08
C GLU A 98 12.92 -19.61 16.11
N SER A 99 13.03 -19.99 14.82
CA SER A 99 13.55 -19.11 13.78
C SER A 99 12.43 -18.33 13.11
N GLY A 100 12.43 -17.02 13.28
CA GLY A 100 11.44 -16.13 12.66
C GLY A 100 11.50 -16.14 11.14
N VAL A 101 12.70 -16.20 10.57
CA VAL A 101 12.91 -16.22 9.12
C VAL A 101 12.35 -17.49 8.51
N ALA A 102 12.71 -18.65 9.08
CA ALA A 102 12.22 -19.94 8.60
C ALA A 102 10.70 -20.06 8.79
N GLY A 103 10.16 -19.62 9.93
CA GLY A 103 8.73 -19.60 10.18
C GLY A 103 7.96 -18.76 9.16
N LEU A 104 8.45 -17.56 8.83
CA LEU A 104 7.82 -16.70 7.81
C LEU A 104 7.90 -17.31 6.41
N ARG A 105 9.00 -17.99 6.05
CA ARG A 105 9.10 -18.72 4.77
C ARG A 105 8.08 -19.84 4.68
N VAL A 106 7.97 -20.65 5.73
CA VAL A 106 6.98 -21.73 5.80
C VAL A 106 5.55 -21.21 5.70
N LEU A 107 5.22 -20.13 6.43
CA LEU A 107 3.90 -19.50 6.34
C LEU A 107 3.64 -18.93 4.94
N ASN A 108 4.64 -18.36 4.29
CA ASN A 108 4.51 -17.88 2.90
C ASN A 108 4.26 -19.05 1.92
N ASN A 109 4.94 -20.19 2.10
CA ASN A 109 4.68 -21.39 1.30
C ASN A 109 3.25 -21.88 1.52
N LEU A 110 2.80 -21.93 2.77
CA LEU A 110 1.43 -22.31 3.12
C LEU A 110 0.40 -21.33 2.53
N TYR A 111 0.65 -20.03 2.60
CA TYR A 111 -0.21 -18.99 2.02
C TYR A 111 -0.42 -19.20 0.50
N ASN A 112 0.66 -19.54 -0.22
CA ASN A 112 0.59 -19.77 -1.66
C ASN A 112 -0.11 -21.09 -2.03
N LEU A 113 -0.13 -22.07 -1.14
CA LEU A 113 -0.79 -23.36 -1.36
C LEU A 113 -2.27 -23.34 -0.94
N ALA A 114 -2.60 -22.60 0.13
CA ALA A 114 -3.96 -22.46 0.60
C ALA A 114 -4.74 -21.51 -0.27
N ASN A 115 -6.01 -21.82 -0.54
CA ASN A 115 -6.93 -20.94 -1.26
C ASN A 115 -7.96 -20.30 -0.33
N ALA A 116 -8.66 -21.14 0.43
CA ALA A 116 -9.71 -20.68 1.35
C ALA A 116 -9.16 -20.14 2.68
N ALA A 117 -8.00 -20.63 3.13
CA ALA A 117 -7.39 -20.26 4.41
C ALA A 117 -6.39 -19.09 4.33
N GLN A 118 -6.19 -18.47 3.16
CA GLN A 118 -5.19 -17.40 2.97
C GLN A 118 -5.30 -16.27 3.99
N LEU A 119 -6.52 -15.83 4.29
CA LEU A 119 -6.78 -14.77 5.27
C LEU A 119 -6.24 -15.12 6.66
N THR A 120 -6.52 -16.35 7.13
CA THR A 120 -6.06 -16.81 8.43
C THR A 120 -4.54 -16.99 8.47
N VAL A 121 -3.96 -17.55 7.40
CA VAL A 121 -2.51 -17.70 7.30
C VAL A 121 -1.81 -16.34 7.31
N PHE A 122 -2.37 -15.34 6.62
CA PHE A 122 -1.81 -13.99 6.61
C PHE A 122 -1.88 -13.33 8.00
N SER A 123 -2.99 -13.47 8.74
CA SER A 123 -3.08 -13.02 10.14
C SER A 123 -1.97 -13.64 11.00
N GLU A 124 -1.75 -14.95 10.90
CA GLU A 124 -0.68 -15.63 11.65
C GLU A 124 0.73 -15.21 11.19
N MET A 125 0.91 -14.82 9.92
CA MET A 125 2.17 -14.21 9.44
C MET A 125 2.43 -12.87 10.13
N VAL A 126 1.41 -12.04 10.30
CA VAL A 126 1.50 -10.76 11.01
C VAL A 126 1.87 -11.00 12.47
N VAL A 127 1.18 -11.93 13.15
CA VAL A 127 1.48 -12.28 14.55
C VAL A 127 2.93 -12.75 14.72
N LEU A 128 3.40 -13.63 13.84
CA LEU A 128 4.78 -14.11 13.86
C LEU A 128 5.77 -12.95 13.62
N ALA A 129 5.53 -12.14 12.60
CA ALA A 129 6.40 -11.00 12.24
C ALA A 129 6.55 -9.99 13.38
N VAL A 130 5.48 -9.74 14.14
CA VAL A 130 5.52 -8.90 15.34
C VAL A 130 6.37 -9.56 16.42
N ARG A 131 6.11 -10.84 16.71
CA ARG A 131 6.82 -11.59 17.76
C ARG A 131 8.33 -11.63 17.54
N VAL A 132 8.77 -11.78 16.27
CA VAL A 132 10.19 -11.89 15.92
C VAL A 132 10.80 -10.57 15.44
N ASN A 133 10.07 -9.47 15.54
CA ASN A 133 10.48 -8.12 15.11
C ASN A 133 10.92 -8.06 13.62
N MET A 134 10.22 -8.78 12.77
CA MET A 134 10.49 -8.86 11.32
C MET A 134 9.37 -8.21 10.48
N LEU A 135 8.56 -7.34 11.08
CA LEU A 135 7.46 -6.65 10.41
C LEU A 135 7.87 -5.87 9.15
N PRO A 136 9.08 -5.27 9.06
CA PRO A 136 9.53 -4.62 7.82
C PRO A 136 9.53 -5.52 6.59
N THR A 137 9.60 -6.83 6.73
CA THR A 137 9.51 -7.77 5.60
C THR A 137 8.12 -7.83 4.97
N LEU A 138 7.07 -7.45 5.72
CA LEU A 138 5.68 -7.40 5.25
C LEU A 138 5.29 -6.04 4.64
N VAL A 139 6.10 -4.99 4.83
CA VAL A 139 5.84 -3.63 4.31
C VAL A 139 5.52 -3.61 2.80
N PRO A 140 6.25 -4.34 1.93
CA PRO A 140 5.92 -4.34 0.50
C PRO A 140 4.52 -4.88 0.17
N LEU A 141 3.93 -5.69 1.05
CA LEU A 141 2.58 -6.23 0.87
C LEU A 141 1.49 -5.20 1.14
N VAL A 142 1.76 -4.16 1.92
CA VAL A 142 0.79 -3.10 2.23
C VAL A 142 0.26 -2.44 0.95
N SER A 143 1.13 -2.16 -0.01
CA SER A 143 0.72 -1.60 -1.31
C SER A 143 -0.15 -2.54 -2.16
N GLN A 144 -0.06 -3.85 -1.91
CA GLN A 144 -0.82 -4.88 -2.62
C GLN A 144 -2.08 -5.31 -1.85
N LEU A 145 -2.26 -4.81 -0.64
CA LEU A 145 -3.34 -5.22 0.26
C LEU A 145 -4.74 -5.13 -0.36
N PRO A 146 -5.11 -4.09 -1.14
CA PRO A 146 -6.42 -4.04 -1.81
C PRO A 146 -6.65 -5.22 -2.76
N LYS A 147 -5.61 -5.63 -3.50
CA LYS A 147 -5.68 -6.79 -4.40
C LYS A 147 -5.79 -8.11 -3.65
N LEU A 148 -5.05 -8.24 -2.55
CA LEU A 148 -5.08 -9.42 -1.68
C LEU A 148 -6.46 -9.57 -1.04
N LEU A 149 -7.04 -8.50 -0.51
CA LEU A 149 -8.39 -8.48 0.08
C LEU A 149 -9.47 -8.89 -0.94
N ALA A 150 -9.35 -8.48 -2.20
CA ALA A 150 -10.28 -8.89 -3.25
C ALA A 150 -10.19 -10.40 -3.54
N GLY A 151 -9.00 -10.99 -3.42
CA GLY A 151 -8.76 -12.42 -3.65
C GLY A 151 -9.12 -13.33 -2.47
N TRP A 152 -9.08 -12.83 -1.24
CA TRP A 152 -9.33 -13.66 -0.06
C TRP A 152 -10.78 -14.05 0.10
N THR A 153 -11.01 -15.28 0.53
CA THR A 153 -12.32 -15.77 0.97
C THR A 153 -12.55 -15.37 2.43
N GLY A 154 -13.75 -14.93 2.77
CA GLY A 154 -14.10 -14.51 4.12
C GLY A 154 -15.10 -13.37 4.13
N SER A 155 -15.71 -13.11 5.29
CA SER A 155 -16.62 -11.98 5.47
C SER A 155 -15.85 -10.65 5.48
N ALA A 156 -16.53 -9.56 5.12
CA ALA A 156 -15.95 -8.21 5.20
C ALA A 156 -15.40 -7.92 6.60
N GLN A 157 -16.08 -8.41 7.64
CA GLN A 157 -15.68 -8.25 9.02
C GLN A 157 -14.33 -8.95 9.32
N GLN A 158 -14.15 -10.20 8.87
CA GLN A 158 -12.91 -10.94 9.06
C GLN A 158 -11.73 -10.28 8.33
N LYS A 159 -11.95 -9.82 7.10
CA LYS A 159 -10.94 -9.07 6.34
C LYS A 159 -10.53 -7.79 7.07
N ALA A 160 -11.51 -7.07 7.60
CA ALA A 160 -11.30 -5.87 8.39
C ALA A 160 -10.50 -6.12 9.68
N ASP A 161 -10.78 -7.22 10.38
CA ASP A 161 -10.05 -7.59 11.60
C ASP A 161 -8.56 -7.80 11.31
N VAL A 162 -8.22 -8.50 10.23
CA VAL A 162 -6.84 -8.74 9.82
C VAL A 162 -6.13 -7.46 9.38
N VAL A 163 -6.84 -6.56 8.67
CA VAL A 163 -6.28 -5.25 8.30
C VAL A 163 -5.99 -4.40 9.54
N LEU A 164 -6.88 -4.40 10.53
CA LEU A 164 -6.66 -3.71 11.80
C LEU A 164 -5.52 -4.32 12.61
N GLU A 165 -5.37 -5.64 12.59
CA GLU A 165 -4.26 -6.31 13.24
C GLU A 165 -2.93 -5.88 12.62
N LEU A 166 -2.82 -5.88 11.29
CA LEU A 166 -1.66 -5.37 10.57
C LEU A 166 -1.38 -3.89 10.89
N ARG A 167 -2.43 -3.05 10.86
CA ARG A 167 -2.33 -1.63 11.19
C ARG A 167 -1.77 -1.42 12.61
N ASN A 168 -2.29 -2.15 13.60
CA ASN A 168 -1.83 -2.04 14.98
C ASN A 168 -0.38 -2.53 15.14
N ALA A 169 0.00 -3.58 14.40
CA ALA A 169 1.37 -4.08 14.35
C ALA A 169 2.33 -3.02 13.78
N LEU A 170 1.96 -2.39 12.65
CA LEU A 170 2.76 -1.34 12.01
C LEU A 170 2.89 -0.11 12.90
N ASP A 171 1.84 0.26 13.61
CA ASP A 171 1.86 1.37 14.57
C ASP A 171 2.80 1.09 15.75
N GLY A 172 2.74 -0.10 16.31
CA GLY A 172 3.66 -0.56 17.36
C GLY A 172 5.13 -0.59 16.92
N ALA A 173 5.39 -0.81 15.63
CA ALA A 173 6.73 -0.76 15.04
C ALA A 173 7.16 0.65 14.58
N GLN A 174 6.37 1.68 14.84
CA GLN A 174 6.59 3.08 14.42
C GLN A 174 6.68 3.28 12.89
N LEU A 175 6.07 2.39 12.12
CA LEU A 175 5.94 2.47 10.67
C LEU A 175 4.67 3.27 10.31
N GLY A 176 4.70 4.58 10.58
CA GLY A 176 3.52 5.44 10.51
C GLY A 176 2.94 5.62 9.11
N ASN A 177 3.78 5.66 8.07
CA ASN A 177 3.33 5.81 6.68
C ASN A 177 2.55 4.57 6.21
N GLU A 178 3.07 3.39 6.54
CA GLU A 178 2.47 2.11 6.20
C GLU A 178 1.19 1.86 7.01
N ALA A 179 1.18 2.29 8.27
CA ALA A 179 -0.01 2.27 9.11
C ALA A 179 -1.11 3.17 8.51
N TYR A 180 -0.77 4.37 8.02
CA TYR A 180 -1.70 5.25 7.33
C TYR A 180 -2.28 4.61 6.06
N ALA A 181 -1.41 4.03 5.21
CA ALA A 181 -1.85 3.33 4.01
C ALA A 181 -2.82 2.18 4.34
N THR A 182 -2.55 1.46 5.43
CA THR A 182 -3.42 0.37 5.90
C THR A 182 -4.75 0.90 6.45
N GLU A 183 -4.77 2.07 7.09
CA GLU A 183 -6.01 2.75 7.54
C GLU A 183 -6.90 3.14 6.36
N LEU A 184 -6.33 3.63 5.26
CA LEU A 184 -7.09 3.92 4.04
C LEU A 184 -7.75 2.67 3.46
N VAL A 185 -6.98 1.57 3.36
CA VAL A 185 -7.52 0.28 2.88
C VAL A 185 -8.63 -0.24 3.78
N PHE A 186 -8.50 -0.08 5.11
CA PHE A 186 -9.55 -0.43 6.06
C PHE A 186 -10.83 0.38 5.81
N LEU A 187 -10.72 1.69 5.66
CA LEU A 187 -11.85 2.58 5.44
C LEU A 187 -12.55 2.32 4.10
N GLU A 188 -11.80 1.95 3.06
CA GLU A 188 -12.35 1.57 1.76
C GLU A 188 -13.15 0.26 1.84
N ALA A 189 -12.66 -0.71 2.62
CA ALA A 189 -13.25 -2.05 2.71
C ALA A 189 -14.49 -2.13 3.63
N ILE A 190 -14.71 -1.14 4.51
CA ILE A 190 -15.77 -1.16 5.54
C ILE A 190 -16.74 0.00 5.31
N GLY A 191 -18.05 -0.29 5.44
CA GLY A 191 -19.08 0.76 5.42
C GLY A 191 -19.03 1.66 6.67
N ALA A 192 -19.52 2.90 6.54
CA ALA A 192 -19.58 3.90 7.63
C ALA A 192 -20.42 3.44 8.86
N SER A 193 -21.25 2.42 8.69
CA SER A 193 -22.06 1.83 9.75
C SER A 193 -21.28 1.03 10.80
N ASP A 194 -20.02 0.69 10.53
CA ASP A 194 -19.17 0.00 11.52
C ASP A 194 -18.69 0.99 12.59
N ALA A 195 -18.88 0.66 13.86
CA ALA A 195 -18.48 1.51 14.99
C ALA A 195 -16.94 1.81 15.03
N ARG A 196 -16.13 0.97 14.36
CA ARG A 196 -14.69 1.13 14.28
C ARG A 196 -14.27 2.14 13.22
N ALA A 197 -15.09 2.36 12.18
CA ALA A 197 -14.78 3.24 11.07
C ALA A 197 -14.51 4.68 11.54
N ALA A 198 -15.33 5.23 12.43
CA ALA A 198 -15.11 6.56 12.99
C ALA A 198 -13.77 6.68 13.74
N LYS A 199 -13.40 5.67 14.53
CA LYS A 199 -12.13 5.65 15.28
C LYS A 199 -10.92 5.56 14.34
N VAL A 200 -11.01 4.72 13.30
CA VAL A 200 -9.92 4.58 12.32
C VAL A 200 -9.80 5.84 11.46
N ALA A 201 -10.91 6.43 11.03
CA ALA A 201 -10.91 7.70 10.30
C ALA A 201 -10.29 8.84 11.12
N THR A 202 -10.66 8.96 12.41
CA THR A 202 -10.03 9.92 13.33
C THR A 202 -8.52 9.68 13.43
N SER A 203 -8.09 8.43 13.60
CA SER A 203 -6.68 8.06 13.65
C SER A 203 -5.94 8.42 12.35
N ALA A 204 -6.55 8.14 11.19
CA ALA A 204 -5.97 8.47 9.88
C ALA A 204 -5.81 9.98 9.68
N ILE A 205 -6.79 10.80 10.08
CA ILE A 205 -6.72 12.26 10.00
C ILE A 205 -5.59 12.81 10.89
N VAL A 206 -5.51 12.35 12.15
CA VAL A 206 -4.47 12.77 13.09
C VAL A 206 -3.08 12.33 12.59
N ARG A 207 -2.97 11.11 12.10
CA ARG A 207 -1.73 10.57 11.55
C ARG A 207 -1.30 11.34 10.31
N PHE A 208 -2.22 11.65 9.41
CA PHE A 208 -1.95 12.53 8.27
C PHE A 208 -1.38 13.87 8.73
N ALA A 209 -1.97 14.52 9.72
CA ALA A 209 -1.49 15.81 10.22
C ALA A 209 -0.05 15.73 10.77
N ASN A 210 0.31 14.62 11.43
CA ASN A 210 1.61 14.43 12.08
C ASN A 210 2.72 13.90 11.16
N LEU A 211 2.38 13.27 10.01
CA LEU A 211 3.35 12.67 9.08
C LEU A 211 3.75 13.66 8.00
N SER A 212 5.01 14.08 7.94
CA SER A 212 5.50 14.98 6.87
C SER A 212 5.58 14.31 5.49
N ALA A 213 5.80 13.00 5.44
CA ALA A 213 5.99 12.26 4.19
C ALA A 213 4.70 12.01 3.40
N VAL A 214 3.54 12.00 4.05
CA VAL A 214 2.25 11.74 3.42
C VAL A 214 1.57 13.07 3.12
N CYS A 215 1.30 13.35 1.85
CA CYS A 215 0.75 14.63 1.42
C CYS A 215 -0.56 14.51 0.62
N ASP A 216 -0.98 13.29 0.30
CA ASP A 216 -2.23 13.02 -0.41
C ASP A 216 -3.39 12.91 0.59
N LEU A 217 -4.09 14.02 0.80
CA LEU A 217 -5.28 14.09 1.64
C LEU A 217 -6.55 13.75 0.86
N ASP A 218 -6.55 13.95 -0.46
CA ASP A 218 -7.71 13.72 -1.30
C ASP A 218 -8.12 12.23 -1.28
N ALA A 219 -7.13 11.32 -1.22
CA ALA A 219 -7.38 9.88 -1.07
C ALA A 219 -8.22 9.55 0.17
N LEU A 220 -8.00 10.23 1.31
CA LEU A 220 -8.79 10.04 2.53
C LEU A 220 -10.15 10.75 2.43
N ALA A 221 -10.17 11.98 1.93
CA ALA A 221 -11.36 12.82 1.88
C ALA A 221 -12.38 12.37 0.83
N SER A 222 -11.92 11.69 -0.22
CA SER A 222 -12.77 11.16 -1.29
C SER A 222 -13.48 9.85 -0.93
N LEU A 223 -13.10 9.18 0.18
CA LEU A 223 -13.75 7.97 0.63
C LEU A 223 -15.21 8.24 1.07
N ASP A 224 -16.15 7.52 0.45
CA ASP A 224 -17.59 7.66 0.76
C ASP A 224 -17.89 7.50 2.25
N ASN A 225 -17.22 6.56 2.90
CA ASN A 225 -17.34 6.30 4.33
C ASN A 225 -16.92 7.50 5.20
N VAL A 226 -15.81 8.17 4.83
CA VAL A 226 -15.32 9.34 5.56
C VAL A 226 -16.24 10.53 5.36
N GLN A 227 -16.77 10.71 4.16
CA GLN A 227 -17.74 11.76 3.86
C GLN A 227 -19.04 11.54 4.64
N GLU A 228 -19.56 10.32 4.68
CA GLU A 228 -20.76 9.97 5.44
C GLU A 228 -20.54 10.20 6.95
N LEU A 229 -19.42 9.76 7.51
CA LEU A 229 -19.05 9.97 8.92
C LEU A 229 -18.92 11.46 9.26
N SER A 230 -18.38 12.26 8.33
CA SER A 230 -18.25 13.72 8.49
C SER A 230 -19.62 14.41 8.46
N GLN A 231 -20.49 14.05 7.51
CA GLN A 231 -21.85 14.59 7.40
C GLN A 231 -22.70 14.24 8.61
N ASN A 232 -22.56 13.04 9.14
CA ASN A 232 -23.27 12.59 10.33
C ASN A 232 -22.70 13.15 11.65
N GLY A 233 -21.63 13.97 11.60
CA GLY A 233 -21.00 14.55 12.78
C GLY A 233 -20.27 13.54 13.68
N GLN A 234 -20.05 12.31 13.21
CA GLN A 234 -19.42 11.25 14.00
C GLN A 234 -17.91 11.43 14.19
N LEU A 235 -17.28 12.28 13.36
CA LEU A 235 -15.86 12.60 13.46
C LEU A 235 -15.57 13.74 14.45
N GLY A 236 -16.58 14.53 14.86
CA GLY A 236 -16.41 15.64 15.79
C GLY A 236 -15.28 16.59 15.42
N SER A 237 -14.39 16.89 16.36
CA SER A 237 -13.22 17.76 16.15
C SER A 237 -12.22 17.24 15.09
N ALA A 238 -12.17 15.93 14.85
CA ALA A 238 -11.35 15.39 13.76
C ALA A 238 -11.93 15.71 12.38
N GLY A 239 -13.25 15.79 12.23
CA GLY A 239 -13.89 16.24 11.00
C GLY A 239 -13.64 17.72 10.71
N GLU A 240 -13.67 18.57 11.74
CA GLU A 240 -13.26 19.98 11.62
C GLU A 240 -11.81 20.13 11.22
N LEU A 241 -10.91 19.32 11.80
CA LEU A 241 -9.50 19.26 11.42
C LEU A 241 -9.33 18.83 9.95
N LEU A 242 -10.06 17.82 9.50
CA LEU A 242 -10.03 17.38 8.11
C LEU A 242 -10.42 18.50 7.14
N ASN A 243 -11.51 19.20 7.44
CA ASN A 243 -11.94 20.34 6.64
C ASN A 243 -10.91 21.49 6.66
N ALA A 244 -10.32 21.77 7.81
CA ALA A 244 -9.28 22.77 7.93
C ALA A 244 -8.02 22.40 7.10
N LEU A 245 -7.61 21.13 7.11
CA LEU A 245 -6.50 20.64 6.30
C LEU A 245 -6.80 20.68 4.79
N LEU A 246 -8.07 20.54 4.37
CA LEU A 246 -8.49 20.57 2.97
C LEU A 246 -8.64 22.00 2.43
N GLU A 247 -9.20 22.92 3.20
CA GLU A 247 -9.71 24.19 2.69
C GLU A 247 -8.94 25.42 3.20
N CYS A 248 -8.32 25.36 4.40
CA CYS A 248 -7.70 26.53 5.00
C CYS A 248 -6.37 26.88 4.33
N ASP A 249 -6.23 28.18 4.00
CA ASP A 249 -4.94 28.78 3.74
C ASP A 249 -4.15 28.96 5.05
N PHE A 250 -2.87 29.33 4.92
CA PHE A 250 -1.99 29.44 6.09
C PHE A 250 -2.52 30.44 7.16
N GLU A 251 -3.06 31.59 6.78
CA GLU A 251 -3.65 32.56 7.72
C GLU A 251 -4.89 32.00 8.43
N GLN A 252 -5.75 31.31 7.69
CA GLN A 252 -6.95 30.67 8.24
C GLN A 252 -6.58 29.53 9.18
N TRP A 253 -5.55 28.76 8.83
CA TRP A 253 -5.00 27.72 9.70
C TRP A 253 -4.48 28.27 11.01
N GLN A 254 -3.73 29.37 11.01
CA GLN A 254 -3.25 29.99 12.25
C GLN A 254 -4.39 30.38 13.19
N LYS A 255 -5.46 30.96 12.63
CA LYS A 255 -6.66 31.30 13.40
C LYS A 255 -7.35 30.07 13.96
N TYR A 256 -7.50 29.02 13.12
CA TYR A 256 -8.09 27.75 13.54
C TYR A 256 -7.26 27.07 14.62
N ALA A 257 -5.95 26.94 14.45
CA ALA A 257 -5.04 26.32 15.41
C ALA A 257 -5.02 27.03 16.75
N THR A 258 -5.11 28.36 16.73
CA THR A 258 -5.18 29.18 17.98
C THR A 258 -6.52 28.99 18.68
N ALA A 259 -7.62 28.96 17.93
CA ALA A 259 -8.96 28.79 18.49
C ALA A 259 -9.21 27.39 19.05
N ASN A 260 -8.62 26.36 18.45
CA ASN A 260 -8.86 24.96 18.75
C ASN A 260 -7.62 24.25 19.35
N ALA A 261 -6.72 24.99 20.01
CA ALA A 261 -5.46 24.44 20.54
C ALA A 261 -5.67 23.27 21.52
N ASP A 262 -6.71 23.32 22.34
CA ASP A 262 -7.02 22.24 23.29
C ASP A 262 -7.57 21.00 22.57
N ALA A 263 -8.43 21.16 21.57
CA ALA A 263 -8.95 20.06 20.77
C ALA A 263 -7.84 19.35 19.96
N LEU A 264 -6.89 20.11 19.41
CA LEU A 264 -5.72 19.55 18.71
C LEU A 264 -4.83 18.73 19.66
N LYS A 265 -4.63 19.20 20.90
CA LYS A 265 -3.89 18.44 21.92
C LYS A 265 -4.61 17.17 22.34
N GLU A 266 -5.94 17.23 22.53
CA GLU A 266 -6.75 16.05 22.86
C GLU A 266 -6.70 14.99 21.75
N LEU A 267 -6.68 15.41 20.49
CA LEU A 267 -6.52 14.53 19.33
C LEU A 267 -5.08 13.99 19.19
N GLY A 268 -4.10 14.58 19.86
CA GLY A 268 -2.69 14.19 19.73
C GLY A 268 -2.02 14.73 18.47
N VAL A 269 -2.50 15.87 17.95
CA VAL A 269 -1.91 16.55 16.78
C VAL A 269 -0.77 17.45 17.25
N ASP A 270 0.38 17.30 16.60
CA ASP A 270 1.53 18.19 16.72
C ASP A 270 1.27 19.44 15.86
N ALA A 271 1.00 20.57 16.54
CA ALA A 271 0.64 21.82 15.89
C ALA A 271 1.73 22.36 14.95
N ASP A 272 3.01 22.14 15.29
CA ASP A 272 4.13 22.61 14.47
C ASP A 272 4.22 21.80 13.18
N LYS A 273 4.13 20.47 13.26
CA LYS A 273 4.13 19.59 12.08
C LYS A 273 2.92 19.83 11.19
N ALA A 274 1.74 20.02 11.77
CA ALA A 274 0.53 20.35 11.03
C ALA A 274 0.67 21.70 10.32
N THR A 275 1.28 22.70 10.97
CA THR A 275 1.54 24.02 10.38
C THR A 275 2.52 23.94 9.21
N ASP A 276 3.60 23.19 9.36
CA ASP A 276 4.57 22.97 8.27
C ASP A 276 3.91 22.27 7.08
N LYS A 277 3.07 21.27 7.36
CA LYS A 277 2.29 20.61 6.32
C LYS A 277 1.36 21.55 5.57
N ILE A 278 0.65 22.44 6.26
CA ILE A 278 -0.21 23.44 5.63
C ILE A 278 0.61 24.39 4.75
N ARG A 279 1.82 24.79 5.16
CA ARG A 279 2.74 25.56 4.33
C ARG A 279 3.06 24.83 3.02
N LEU A 280 3.46 23.55 3.09
CA LEU A 280 3.75 22.73 1.91
C LEU A 280 2.53 22.64 0.98
N LEU A 281 1.34 22.38 1.53
CA LEU A 281 0.10 22.28 0.78
C LEU A 281 -0.30 23.64 0.16
N THR A 282 -0.05 24.76 0.83
CA THR A 282 -0.34 26.10 0.32
C THR A 282 0.56 26.44 -0.88
N VAL A 283 1.85 26.12 -0.80
CA VAL A 283 2.78 26.27 -1.94
C VAL A 283 2.34 25.42 -3.13
N ALA A 284 1.92 24.17 -2.89
CA ALA A 284 1.42 23.29 -3.95
C ALA A 284 0.12 23.84 -4.58
N SER A 285 -0.78 24.43 -3.79
CA SER A 285 -2.01 25.05 -4.29
C SER A 285 -1.71 26.24 -5.19
N ILE A 286 -0.82 27.14 -4.77
CA ILE A 286 -0.37 28.29 -5.60
C ILE A 286 0.27 27.79 -6.91
N ALA A 287 1.09 26.75 -6.83
CA ALA A 287 1.72 26.14 -7.99
C ALA A 287 0.69 25.51 -8.96
N ALA A 288 -0.40 24.94 -8.43
CA ALA A 288 -1.47 24.36 -9.25
C ALA A 288 -2.28 25.42 -10.03
N GLU A 289 -2.44 26.61 -9.45
CA GLU A 289 -3.12 27.74 -10.09
C GLU A 289 -2.28 28.38 -11.21
N HIS A 290 -0.94 28.37 -11.05
CA HIS A 290 0.00 29.07 -11.94
C HIS A 290 0.91 28.11 -12.72
N LEU A 291 0.36 27.02 -13.24
CA LEU A 291 1.14 26.04 -14.02
C LEU A 291 1.72 26.65 -15.30
N GLY A 292 3.04 26.62 -15.43
CA GLY A 292 3.77 27.16 -16.58
C GLY A 292 4.02 28.67 -16.54
N GLU A 293 3.61 29.36 -15.50
CA GLU A 293 3.82 30.78 -15.29
C GLU A 293 4.96 31.03 -14.29
N ASP A 294 5.56 32.22 -14.36
CA ASP A 294 6.56 32.69 -13.41
C ASP A 294 5.89 33.19 -12.12
N VAL A 295 6.03 32.47 -11.04
CA VAL A 295 5.51 32.85 -9.70
C VAL A 295 6.65 33.48 -8.90
N PRO A 296 6.58 34.80 -8.55
CA PRO A 296 7.64 35.42 -7.76
C PRO A 296 7.69 34.89 -6.32
N PHE A 297 8.88 34.79 -5.75
CA PHE A 297 9.08 34.29 -4.37
C PHE A 297 8.34 35.15 -3.35
N SER A 298 8.22 36.46 -3.57
CA SER A 298 7.45 37.35 -2.71
C SER A 298 5.98 36.93 -2.54
N LYS A 299 5.34 36.43 -3.60
CA LYS A 299 3.97 35.91 -3.56
C LYS A 299 3.89 34.64 -2.68
N VAL A 300 4.84 33.74 -2.83
CA VAL A 300 4.91 32.51 -2.04
C VAL A 300 5.22 32.84 -0.56
N SER A 301 6.19 33.73 -0.30
CA SER A 301 6.57 34.21 1.03
C SER A 301 5.37 34.78 1.81
N GLN A 302 4.60 35.66 1.18
CA GLN A 302 3.39 36.23 1.79
C GLN A 302 2.35 35.16 2.12
N ALA A 303 2.16 34.17 1.24
CA ALA A 303 1.14 33.14 1.41
C ALA A 303 1.45 32.15 2.52
N ILE A 304 2.73 31.85 2.80
CA ILE A 304 3.14 30.90 3.85
C ILE A 304 3.71 31.55 5.11
N GLY A 305 3.84 32.89 5.11
CA GLY A 305 4.31 33.66 6.27
C GLY A 305 5.75 33.37 6.66
N VAL A 306 6.66 33.26 5.65
CA VAL A 306 8.09 32.97 5.83
C VAL A 306 8.93 34.02 5.10
N GLU A 307 10.16 34.27 5.56
CA GLU A 307 11.05 35.21 4.88
C GLU A 307 11.42 34.74 3.46
N GLU A 308 11.65 35.68 2.56
CA GLU A 308 11.87 35.37 1.15
C GLU A 308 13.16 34.56 0.91
N ASP A 309 14.14 34.70 1.80
CA ASP A 309 15.41 33.98 1.72
C ASP A 309 15.26 32.48 2.09
N ASP A 310 14.23 32.11 2.86
CA ASP A 310 13.94 30.72 3.23
C ASP A 310 13.04 29.98 2.23
N ILE A 311 12.47 30.70 1.25
CA ILE A 311 11.52 30.15 0.28
C ILE A 311 12.13 29.00 -0.55
N GLU A 312 13.41 29.09 -0.89
CA GLU A 312 14.09 28.02 -1.65
C GLU A 312 14.03 26.67 -0.93
N MET A 313 14.21 26.67 0.39
CA MET A 313 14.11 25.44 1.19
C MET A 313 12.70 24.86 1.16
N TRP A 314 11.69 25.69 1.29
CA TRP A 314 10.28 25.26 1.22
C TRP A 314 9.92 24.70 -0.15
N ILE A 315 10.38 25.34 -1.24
CA ILE A 315 10.16 24.82 -2.59
C ILE A 315 10.82 23.45 -2.76
N ILE A 316 12.06 23.27 -2.25
CA ILE A 316 12.76 21.98 -2.30
C ILE A 316 11.97 20.91 -1.53
N ASP A 317 11.43 21.25 -0.37
CA ASP A 317 10.66 20.29 0.45
C ASP A 317 9.32 19.93 -0.22
N VAL A 318 8.65 20.88 -0.90
CA VAL A 318 7.44 20.60 -1.68
C VAL A 318 7.76 19.70 -2.89
N VAL A 319 8.88 19.91 -3.56
CA VAL A 319 9.33 19.01 -4.66
C VAL A 319 9.71 17.63 -4.12
N ARG A 320 10.41 17.57 -2.99
CA ARG A 320 10.79 16.32 -2.33
C ARG A 320 9.59 15.51 -1.85
N SER A 321 8.55 16.18 -1.37
CA SER A 321 7.29 15.53 -0.96
C SER A 321 6.46 15.01 -2.16
N GLY A 322 6.87 15.32 -3.39
CA GLY A 322 6.17 14.89 -4.60
C GLY A 322 4.92 15.70 -4.97
N LEU A 323 4.58 16.73 -4.19
CA LEU A 323 3.41 17.58 -4.43
C LEU A 323 3.55 18.43 -5.68
N MET A 324 4.78 18.83 -6.05
CA MET A 324 5.05 19.71 -7.18
C MET A 324 6.30 19.28 -7.93
N GLN A 325 6.33 19.61 -9.22
CA GLN A 325 7.55 19.65 -10.05
C GLN A 325 7.65 21.04 -10.67
N GLY A 326 8.84 21.61 -10.68
CA GLY A 326 9.03 22.94 -11.22
C GLY A 326 10.50 23.26 -11.39
N LYS A 327 10.75 24.43 -12.00
CA LYS A 327 12.09 25.03 -12.15
C LYS A 327 12.15 26.28 -11.28
N MET A 328 13.23 26.42 -10.56
CA MET A 328 13.49 27.58 -9.73
C MET A 328 14.54 28.46 -10.43
N ASN A 329 14.26 29.76 -10.54
CA ASN A 329 15.16 30.73 -11.10
C ASN A 329 15.59 31.72 -10.00
N GLN A 330 16.82 31.58 -9.53
CA GLN A 330 17.38 32.42 -8.48
C GLN A 330 17.65 33.86 -8.94
N VAL A 331 17.92 34.06 -10.24
CA VAL A 331 18.22 35.40 -10.77
C VAL A 331 16.97 36.28 -10.77
N THR A 332 15.83 35.69 -11.18
CA THR A 332 14.54 36.38 -11.19
C THR A 332 13.75 36.20 -9.90
N ARG A 333 14.29 35.41 -8.94
CA ARG A 333 13.60 35.00 -7.70
C ARG A 333 12.17 34.53 -7.99
N SER A 334 12.05 33.55 -8.91
CA SER A 334 10.76 33.03 -9.35
C SER A 334 10.76 31.50 -9.41
N LEU A 335 9.57 30.93 -9.25
CA LEU A 335 9.26 29.53 -9.41
C LEU A 335 8.40 29.34 -10.65
N VAL A 336 8.75 28.42 -11.55
CA VAL A 336 7.93 27.98 -12.68
C VAL A 336 7.45 26.56 -12.42
N PRO A 337 6.25 26.36 -11.92
CA PRO A 337 5.68 25.04 -11.70
C PRO A 337 5.34 24.39 -13.04
N THR A 338 5.77 23.13 -13.23
CA THR A 338 5.46 22.33 -14.42
C THR A 338 4.36 21.31 -14.15
N ARG A 339 4.27 20.85 -12.89
CA ARG A 339 3.25 19.94 -12.40
C ARG A 339 2.98 20.25 -10.94
N SER A 340 1.72 20.20 -10.52
CA SER A 340 1.33 20.26 -9.11
C SER A 340 0.10 19.40 -8.88
N THR A 341 -0.03 18.91 -7.63
CA THR A 341 -1.22 18.20 -7.17
C THR A 341 -2.20 19.17 -6.52
N TYR A 342 -3.49 19.00 -6.78
CA TYR A 342 -4.53 19.75 -6.08
C TYR A 342 -4.74 19.16 -4.69
N ARG A 343 -5.02 20.00 -3.72
CA ARG A 343 -5.37 19.60 -2.35
C ARG A 343 -6.68 18.82 -2.30
N ARG A 344 -7.63 19.21 -3.16
CA ARG A 344 -8.92 18.57 -3.36
C ARG A 344 -9.26 18.61 -4.86
N PHE A 345 -9.71 17.51 -5.40
CA PHE A 345 -10.16 17.42 -6.78
C PHE A 345 -11.69 17.45 -6.84
N GLY A 346 -12.27 18.64 -6.92
CA GLY A 346 -13.71 18.88 -6.93
C GLY A 346 -14.28 19.20 -8.31
N ALA A 347 -15.53 19.66 -8.34
CA ALA A 347 -16.27 19.99 -9.57
C ALA A 347 -15.56 21.05 -10.43
N ASP A 348 -14.92 22.04 -9.81
CA ASP A 348 -14.21 23.12 -10.52
C ASP A 348 -12.98 22.58 -11.25
N GLN A 349 -12.22 21.66 -10.62
CA GLN A 349 -11.07 21.03 -11.23
C GLN A 349 -11.49 20.10 -12.39
N TRP A 350 -12.61 19.39 -12.27
CA TRP A 350 -13.19 18.61 -13.36
C TRP A 350 -13.59 19.50 -14.53
N SER A 351 -14.20 20.65 -14.28
CA SER A 351 -14.59 21.63 -15.32
C SER A 351 -13.36 22.20 -16.03
N LEU A 352 -12.33 22.57 -15.25
CA LEU A 352 -11.06 23.05 -15.80
C LEU A 352 -10.35 21.97 -16.63
N LEU A 353 -10.38 20.72 -16.20
CA LEU A 353 -9.83 19.59 -16.95
C LEU A 353 -10.56 19.39 -18.29
N ALA A 354 -11.89 19.45 -18.26
CA ALA A 354 -12.71 19.32 -19.47
C ALA A 354 -12.38 20.45 -20.48
N GLU A 355 -12.29 21.71 -20.01
CA GLU A 355 -11.92 22.86 -20.85
C GLU A 355 -10.52 22.68 -21.47
N ARG A 356 -9.53 22.26 -20.70
CA ARG A 356 -8.17 21.99 -21.20
C ARG A 356 -8.13 20.88 -22.23
N LEU A 357 -8.90 19.80 -22.03
CA LEU A 357 -9.01 18.71 -23.00
C LEU A 357 -9.66 19.16 -24.30
N ASP A 358 -10.69 19.99 -24.24
CA ASP A 358 -11.34 20.55 -25.43
C ASP A 358 -10.40 21.49 -26.20
N GLN A 359 -9.65 22.35 -25.51
CA GLN A 359 -8.62 23.18 -26.13
C GLN A 359 -7.52 22.35 -26.78
N TRP A 360 -7.09 21.27 -26.14
CA TRP A 360 -6.08 20.37 -26.69
C TRP A 360 -6.59 19.63 -27.91
N LYS A 361 -7.83 19.16 -27.88
CA LYS A 361 -8.51 18.54 -29.02
C LYS A 361 -8.59 19.51 -30.21
N ALA A 362 -9.02 20.74 -29.98
CA ALA A 362 -9.10 21.76 -31.03
C ALA A 362 -7.71 22.06 -31.62
N SER A 363 -6.67 22.12 -30.81
CA SER A 363 -5.29 22.32 -31.27
C SER A 363 -4.80 21.14 -32.14
N LEU A 364 -5.12 19.91 -31.78
CA LEU A 364 -4.78 18.71 -32.55
C LEU A 364 -5.54 18.68 -33.89
N GLU A 365 -6.82 19.02 -33.89
CA GLU A 365 -7.64 19.14 -35.11
C GLU A 365 -7.08 20.22 -36.05
N ALA A 366 -6.59 21.33 -35.56
CA ALA A 366 -5.94 22.37 -36.35
C ALA A 366 -4.57 21.94 -36.93
N LEU A 367 -3.82 21.10 -36.22
CA LEU A 367 -2.53 20.59 -36.68
C LEU A 367 -2.65 19.46 -37.73
N GLN A 368 -3.72 18.70 -37.72
CA GLN A 368 -3.93 17.55 -38.63
C GLN A 368 -3.80 17.92 -40.13
N PRO A 369 -4.45 19.01 -40.65
CA PRO A 369 -4.30 19.40 -42.06
C PRO A 369 -2.89 19.92 -42.36
N VAL A 370 -2.22 20.57 -41.41
CA VAL A 370 -0.84 21.06 -41.58
C VAL A 370 0.14 19.88 -41.77
N ILE A 371 0.02 18.86 -40.97
CA ILE A 371 0.81 17.62 -41.10
C ILE A 371 0.48 16.89 -42.40
N GLY A 372 -0.81 16.85 -42.78
CA GLY A 372 -1.27 16.26 -44.06
C GLY A 372 -0.64 16.96 -45.28
N ASN A 373 -0.65 18.29 -45.27
CA ASN A 373 -0.03 19.11 -46.32
C ASN A 373 1.50 18.94 -46.36
N ALA A 374 2.16 18.97 -45.20
CA ALA A 374 3.61 18.75 -45.12
C ALA A 374 4.02 17.38 -45.67
N LYS A 375 3.23 16.34 -45.40
CA LYS A 375 3.46 14.99 -45.91
C LYS A 375 3.30 14.92 -47.45
N LEU A 376 2.28 15.59 -47.98
CA LEU A 376 2.09 15.70 -49.43
C LEU A 376 3.26 16.40 -50.13
N VAL A 377 3.71 17.53 -49.59
CA VAL A 377 4.84 18.28 -50.12
C VAL A 377 6.12 17.42 -50.08
N ALA A 378 6.37 16.74 -48.97
CA ALA A 378 7.53 15.85 -48.85
C ALA A 378 7.49 14.69 -49.85
N GLN A 379 6.33 14.10 -50.09
CA GLN A 379 6.16 13.06 -51.09
C GLN A 379 6.41 13.60 -52.51
N GLN A 380 5.89 14.79 -52.87
CA GLN A 380 6.14 15.42 -54.15
C GLN A 380 7.63 15.73 -54.37
N GLN A 381 8.32 16.23 -53.38
CA GLN A 381 9.77 16.47 -53.42
C GLN A 381 10.57 15.17 -53.61
N ALA A 382 10.20 14.11 -52.90
CA ALA A 382 10.84 12.80 -53.02
C ALA A 382 10.65 12.22 -54.45
N MET A 383 9.42 12.36 -55.05
CA MET A 383 9.16 11.94 -56.40
C MET A 383 9.95 12.75 -57.44
N GLN A 384 10.09 14.05 -57.27
CA GLN A 384 10.90 14.92 -58.12
C GLN A 384 12.38 14.55 -58.08
N MET A 385 12.93 14.29 -56.88
CA MET A 385 14.33 13.84 -56.72
C MET A 385 14.57 12.46 -57.38
N ALA A 386 13.63 11.53 -57.20
CA ALA A 386 13.72 10.21 -57.84
C ALA A 386 13.63 10.30 -59.39
N GLY A 387 12.80 11.20 -59.92
CA GLY A 387 12.71 11.46 -61.35
C GLY A 387 13.99 12.09 -61.93
N GLN A 388 14.65 13.02 -61.20
CA GLN A 388 15.92 13.61 -61.63
C GLN A 388 17.04 12.59 -61.59
N ALA A 389 17.10 11.72 -60.59
CA ALA A 389 18.10 10.65 -60.50
C ALA A 389 18.02 9.64 -61.68
N GLN A 390 16.83 9.38 -62.22
CA GLN A 390 16.67 8.51 -63.40
C GLN A 390 17.11 9.16 -64.71
N VAL A 391 17.09 10.48 -64.81
CA VAL A 391 17.52 11.20 -66.01
C VAL A 391 19.06 11.24 -66.08
N THR A 392 19.76 11.36 -64.92
CA THR A 392 21.25 11.40 -64.88
C THR A 392 21.92 10.05 -65.14
N ILE A 393 21.19 8.94 -65.09
CA ILE A 393 21.73 7.58 -65.38
C ILE A 393 21.58 7.20 -66.90
N LYS A 394 20.91 8.02 -67.68
CA LYS A 394 20.66 7.75 -69.13
C LYS A 394 21.55 8.58 -70.06
N GLU A 395 22.44 9.39 -69.59
CA GLU A 395 23.57 10.01 -70.31
C GLU A 395 24.88 9.26 -70.02
#